data_1a15b90bbefeae1e904bddce3f87b0c7
#
_entry.id   1a15b90bbefeae1e904bddce3f87b0c7
#
_cell.length_a   1.000
_cell.length_b   1.000
_cell.length_c   1.000
_cell.angle_alpha   90.00
_cell.angle_beta   90.00
_cell.angle_gamma   90.00
#
_symmetry.space_group_name_H-M   'P 1'
#
loop_
_entity.id
_entity.type
_entity.pdbx_description
1 polymer ?
#
loop_
_entity_poly.entity_id
_entity_poly.type
_entity_poly.pdbx_seq_one_letter_code
_entity_poly.pdbx_strand_id
1 'polypeptide(L)'
;INSSVNFSNQFGTINQLHYAYILQNYRNLQRINAPLPQNSSQNFSLGIAFRNPIKTLFWNVMYMNSKSVNNLLYQTQILPNGSTELQAVEQDNNRNNHNISTRVGRYFSKIKSNITLNATYGLQDFQQLLNNNLTDIKNQNFTIGNKIDTDISDWLNVEYQSNWTFSKNKTQNQENPTITQQSHVFNLNIYPAKNQYFAIKSEYINNDLFSERTENIFTDFIYRYTFLFYKIDLEFQLSNLFNTTNFRTIDINDFSNLE
;
A
#
# COMPACT_ATOMS: atom_id res chain seq x y z
N ILE A 1 19.65 18.65 0.44
CA ILE A 1 20.01 17.42 -0.26
C ILE A 1 20.57 16.47 0.77
N ASN A 2 20.13 15.23 0.75
CA ASN A 2 20.64 14.14 1.57
C ASN A 2 20.88 12.91 0.70
N SER A 3 21.91 12.16 1.02
CA SER A 3 22.20 10.89 0.37
C SER A 3 22.70 9.90 1.41
N SER A 4 22.38 8.62 1.22
CA SER A 4 22.91 7.56 2.08
C SER A 4 23.17 6.30 1.28
N VAL A 5 24.16 5.53 1.73
CA VAL A 5 24.45 4.19 1.27
C VAL A 5 24.52 3.31 2.51
N ASN A 6 23.81 2.18 2.49
CA ASN A 6 23.80 1.23 3.58
C ASN A 6 24.02 -0.17 3.04
N PHE A 7 24.88 -0.94 3.72
CA PHE A 7 25.11 -2.35 3.45
C PHE A 7 24.68 -3.14 4.68
N SER A 8 23.92 -4.20 4.50
CA SER A 8 23.50 -5.06 5.60
C SER A 8 23.49 -6.52 5.18
N ASN A 9 23.85 -7.37 6.13
CA ASN A 9 23.72 -8.81 6.01
C ASN A 9 22.80 -9.29 7.13
N GLN A 10 21.79 -10.06 6.77
CA GLN A 10 20.85 -10.66 7.70
C GLN A 10 20.84 -12.16 7.53
N PHE A 11 20.85 -12.86 8.66
CA PHE A 11 20.68 -14.29 8.70
C PHE A 11 19.29 -14.61 9.23
N GLY A 12 18.69 -15.64 8.67
CA GLY A 12 17.45 -16.17 9.19
C GLY A 12 17.57 -16.72 10.61
N THR A 13 16.45 -17.03 11.19
CA THR A 13 16.39 -17.62 12.53
C THR A 13 16.47 -19.14 12.44
N ILE A 14 16.97 -19.79 13.50
CA ILE A 14 17.04 -21.25 13.58
C ILE A 14 15.68 -21.93 13.40
N ASN A 15 14.61 -21.23 13.74
CA ASN A 15 13.23 -21.72 13.55
C ASN A 15 12.82 -21.85 12.08
N GLN A 16 13.61 -21.33 11.14
CA GLN A 16 13.41 -21.48 9.70
C GLN A 16 14.07 -22.74 9.13
N LEU A 17 14.81 -23.50 9.96
CA LEU A 17 15.43 -24.77 9.56
C LEU A 17 14.46 -25.92 9.86
N HIS A 18 13.69 -26.33 8.87
CA HIS A 18 12.74 -27.44 8.99
C HIS A 18 13.05 -28.52 7.95
N TYR A 19 13.46 -29.68 8.40
CA TYR A 19 13.68 -30.84 7.50
C TYR A 19 12.38 -31.60 7.24
N ALA A 20 11.35 -31.42 8.08
CA ALA A 20 10.04 -32.05 7.95
C ALA A 20 9.02 -31.06 7.36
N TYR A 21 7.93 -31.62 6.84
CA TYR A 21 6.78 -30.82 6.43
C TYR A 21 6.08 -30.22 7.63
N ILE A 22 5.84 -28.92 7.61
CA ILE A 22 5.02 -28.20 8.58
C ILE A 22 3.74 -27.73 7.91
N LEU A 23 2.62 -28.09 8.48
CA LEU A 23 1.31 -27.61 8.07
C LEU A 23 1.10 -26.19 8.60
N GLN A 24 1.16 -25.19 7.74
CA GLN A 24 0.93 -23.78 8.10
C GLN A 24 -0.58 -23.51 8.28
N ASN A 25 -1.40 -24.11 7.42
CA ASN A 25 -2.85 -24.14 7.52
C ASN A 25 -3.37 -25.35 6.74
N TYR A 26 -4.69 -25.56 6.70
CA TYR A 26 -5.31 -26.75 6.11
C TYR A 26 -4.99 -26.98 4.61
N ARG A 27 -4.40 -26.00 3.91
CA ARG A 27 -4.02 -26.08 2.49
C ARG A 27 -2.55 -25.83 2.21
N ASN A 28 -1.79 -25.33 3.17
CA ASN A 28 -0.40 -24.90 2.93
C ASN A 28 0.57 -25.74 3.74
N LEU A 29 1.40 -26.48 3.04
CA LEU A 29 2.54 -27.22 3.57
C LEU A 29 3.83 -26.42 3.34
N GLN A 30 4.72 -26.43 4.31
CA GLN A 30 6.03 -25.80 4.20
C GLN A 30 7.13 -26.80 4.54
N ARG A 31 8.18 -26.83 3.74
CA ARG A 31 9.41 -27.58 4.00
C ARG A 31 10.61 -26.72 3.63
N ILE A 32 11.53 -26.56 4.56
CA ILE A 32 12.79 -25.83 4.35
C ILE A 32 13.93 -26.81 4.60
N ASN A 33 14.26 -27.61 3.59
CA ASN A 33 15.42 -28.50 3.59
C ASN A 33 16.57 -27.79 2.85
N ALA A 34 17.04 -26.67 3.40
CA ALA A 34 18.02 -25.78 2.82
C ALA A 34 18.88 -25.18 3.94
N PRO A 35 20.05 -24.62 3.64
CA PRO A 35 20.87 -23.91 4.61
C PRO A 35 20.13 -22.72 5.20
N LEU A 36 20.72 -22.14 6.25
CA LEU A 36 20.13 -20.94 6.88
C LEU A 36 19.96 -19.81 5.87
N PRO A 37 18.77 -19.19 5.80
CA PRO A 37 18.56 -18.04 4.92
C PRO A 37 19.56 -16.94 5.22
N GLN A 38 20.20 -16.44 4.19
CA GLN A 38 21.09 -15.29 4.25
C GLN A 38 20.65 -14.27 3.21
N ASN A 39 20.50 -13.02 3.65
CA ASN A 39 20.17 -11.90 2.79
C ASN A 39 21.25 -10.82 2.90
N SER A 40 21.93 -10.55 1.81
CA SER A 40 22.86 -9.43 1.66
C SER A 40 22.17 -8.31 0.91
N SER A 41 22.12 -7.12 1.48
CA SER A 41 21.47 -5.98 0.82
C SER A 41 22.35 -4.74 0.77
N GLN A 42 22.18 -4.00 -0.32
CA GLN A 42 22.79 -2.68 -0.58
C GLN A 42 21.66 -1.71 -0.86
N ASN A 43 21.59 -0.65 -0.08
CA ASN A 43 20.56 0.36 -0.22
C ASN A 43 21.22 1.71 -0.50
N PHE A 44 20.79 2.35 -1.58
CA PHE A 44 21.16 3.71 -1.93
C PHE A 44 19.92 4.60 -1.84
N SER A 45 20.05 5.77 -1.23
CA SER A 45 19.00 6.78 -1.27
C SER A 45 19.57 8.16 -1.59
N LEU A 46 18.79 8.94 -2.37
CA LEU A 46 19.04 10.32 -2.70
C LEU A 46 17.76 11.13 -2.53
N GLY A 47 17.79 12.13 -1.67
CA GLY A 47 16.67 13.02 -1.41
C GLY A 47 17.01 14.48 -1.66
N ILE A 48 16.08 15.20 -2.29
CA ILE A 48 16.11 16.63 -2.47
C ILE A 48 14.82 17.20 -1.90
N ALA A 49 14.91 18.16 -1.01
CA ALA A 49 13.77 18.85 -0.45
C ALA A 49 13.94 20.36 -0.54
N PHE A 50 12.86 21.03 -0.85
CA PHE A 50 12.77 22.48 -0.87
C PHE A 50 11.57 22.93 -0.01
N ARG A 51 11.79 23.96 0.77
CA ARG A 51 10.75 24.58 1.60
C ARG A 51 10.85 26.09 1.50
N ASN A 52 9.76 26.76 1.14
CA ASN A 52 9.62 28.20 1.17
C ASN A 52 8.46 28.59 2.11
N PRO A 53 8.75 29.02 3.35
CA PRO A 53 7.70 29.38 4.32
C PRO A 53 6.87 30.57 3.87
N ILE A 54 7.46 31.55 3.17
CA ILE A 54 6.76 32.77 2.73
C ILE A 54 5.68 32.45 1.70
N LYS A 55 6.00 31.56 0.75
CA LYS A 55 5.05 31.08 -0.28
C LYS A 55 4.27 29.86 0.18
N THR A 56 4.47 29.39 1.43
CA THR A 56 3.88 28.18 1.99
C THR A 56 3.99 26.98 1.05
N LEU A 57 5.09 26.92 0.30
CA LEU A 57 5.37 25.89 -0.69
C LEU A 57 6.45 24.95 -0.17
N PHE A 58 6.19 23.68 -0.28
CA PHE A 58 7.20 22.64 -0.09
C PHE A 58 7.14 21.63 -1.23
N TRP A 59 8.28 21.07 -1.58
CA TRP A 59 8.36 19.89 -2.43
C TRP A 59 9.57 19.04 -2.03
N ASN A 60 9.46 17.77 -2.28
CA ASN A 60 10.56 16.84 -2.14
C ASN A 60 10.51 15.79 -3.23
N VAL A 61 11.68 15.32 -3.61
CA VAL A 61 11.88 14.16 -4.48
C VAL A 61 12.84 13.23 -3.77
N MET A 62 12.53 11.95 -3.76
CA MET A 62 13.36 10.90 -3.17
C MET A 62 13.50 9.76 -4.15
N TYR A 63 14.72 9.36 -4.40
CA TYR A 63 15.05 8.15 -5.14
C TYR A 63 15.67 7.12 -4.19
N MET A 64 15.24 5.89 -4.29
CA MET A 64 15.79 4.75 -3.55
C MET A 64 16.08 3.61 -4.52
N ASN A 65 17.25 2.99 -4.37
CA ASN A 65 17.58 1.73 -5.00
C ASN A 65 17.97 0.74 -3.92
N SER A 66 17.39 -0.44 -3.96
CA SER A 66 17.71 -1.55 -3.06
C SER A 66 18.03 -2.78 -3.89
N LYS A 67 19.26 -3.25 -3.75
CA LYS A 67 19.70 -4.54 -4.32
C LYS A 67 19.87 -5.52 -3.21
N SER A 68 19.30 -6.70 -3.34
CA SER A 68 19.50 -7.79 -2.38
C SER A 68 19.77 -9.11 -3.07
N VAL A 69 20.58 -9.93 -2.41
CA VAL A 69 20.88 -11.30 -2.83
C VAL A 69 20.47 -12.21 -1.67
N ASN A 70 19.55 -13.11 -1.94
CA ASN A 70 19.15 -14.15 -1.02
C ASN A 70 19.78 -15.46 -1.51
N ASN A 71 20.36 -16.25 -0.59
CA ASN A 71 20.94 -17.56 -0.93
C ASN A 71 19.88 -18.65 -1.14
N LEU A 72 18.61 -18.34 -0.89
CA LEU A 72 17.51 -19.27 -1.07
C LEU A 72 16.48 -18.70 -2.05
N LEU A 73 16.01 -19.57 -2.92
CA LEU A 73 14.86 -19.35 -3.77
C LEU A 73 13.70 -20.20 -3.25
N TYR A 74 12.51 -19.59 -3.12
CA TYR A 74 11.33 -20.31 -2.68
C TYR A 74 10.51 -20.75 -3.89
N GLN A 75 10.14 -22.02 -3.87
CA GLN A 75 9.27 -22.63 -4.88
C GLN A 75 7.91 -22.90 -4.28
N THR A 76 6.87 -22.44 -4.95
CA THR A 76 5.49 -22.82 -4.64
C THR A 76 5.03 -23.86 -5.66
N GLN A 77 4.63 -25.02 -5.19
CA GLN A 77 4.05 -26.07 -6.02
C GLN A 77 2.59 -26.25 -5.65
N ILE A 78 1.71 -26.24 -6.64
CA ILE A 78 0.29 -26.54 -6.44
C ILE A 78 0.11 -28.03 -6.62
N LEU A 79 -0.36 -28.72 -5.58
CA LEU A 79 -0.61 -30.15 -5.61
C LEU A 79 -1.98 -30.47 -6.28
N PRO A 80 -2.20 -31.71 -6.78
CA PRO A 80 -3.44 -32.09 -7.46
C PRO A 80 -4.69 -31.93 -6.61
N ASN A 81 -4.57 -31.94 -5.29
CA ASN A 81 -5.66 -31.75 -4.34
C ASN A 81 -5.96 -30.26 -4.06
N GLY A 82 -5.32 -29.32 -4.78
CA GLY A 82 -5.49 -27.89 -4.59
C GLY A 82 -4.73 -27.30 -3.39
N SER A 83 -3.96 -28.11 -2.64
CA SER A 83 -3.06 -27.58 -1.61
C SER A 83 -1.78 -27.06 -2.22
N THR A 84 -1.11 -26.13 -1.49
CA THR A 84 0.17 -25.57 -1.90
C THR A 84 1.30 -26.11 -1.03
N GLU A 85 2.44 -26.38 -1.65
CA GLU A 85 3.67 -26.76 -0.98
C GLU A 85 4.73 -25.69 -1.25
N LEU A 86 5.26 -25.09 -0.18
CA LEU A 86 6.37 -24.15 -0.25
C LEU A 86 7.68 -24.87 0.10
N GLN A 87 8.59 -24.92 -0.85
CA GLN A 87 9.93 -25.49 -0.67
C GLN A 87 10.98 -24.40 -0.83
N ALA A 88 12.07 -24.48 -0.06
CA ALA A 88 13.26 -23.67 -0.25
C ALA A 88 14.29 -24.45 -1.03
N VAL A 89 14.90 -23.80 -2.02
CA VAL A 89 15.99 -24.34 -2.85
C VAL A 89 17.21 -23.45 -2.65
N GLU A 90 18.37 -24.06 -2.47
CA GLU A 90 19.65 -23.34 -2.38
C GLU A 90 20.02 -22.80 -3.75
N GLN A 91 19.69 -21.55 -3.99
CA GLN A 91 19.98 -20.82 -5.22
C GLN A 91 19.94 -19.33 -4.94
N ASP A 92 20.97 -18.62 -5.37
CA ASP A 92 21.01 -17.16 -5.26
C ASP A 92 19.86 -16.51 -6.03
N ASN A 93 19.12 -15.66 -5.32
CA ASN A 93 18.03 -14.88 -5.88
C ASN A 93 18.38 -13.40 -5.77
N ASN A 94 18.60 -12.79 -6.93
CA ASN A 94 18.86 -11.36 -7.06
C ASN A 94 17.54 -10.59 -7.14
N ARG A 95 17.36 -9.64 -6.24
CA ARG A 95 16.24 -8.70 -6.26
C ARG A 95 16.76 -7.29 -6.40
N ASN A 96 16.20 -6.54 -7.33
CA ASN A 96 16.52 -5.14 -7.54
C ASN A 96 15.25 -4.30 -7.51
N ASN A 97 15.21 -3.32 -6.60
CA ASN A 97 14.08 -2.41 -6.44
C ASN A 97 14.54 -0.99 -6.71
N HIS A 98 13.81 -0.29 -7.54
CA HIS A 98 13.93 1.16 -7.75
C HIS A 98 12.62 1.82 -7.31
N ASN A 99 12.73 2.87 -6.55
CA ASN A 99 11.57 3.66 -6.14
C ASN A 99 11.91 5.14 -6.28
N ILE A 100 11.05 5.88 -6.97
CA ILE A 100 11.08 7.33 -7.01
C ILE A 100 9.77 7.86 -6.49
N SER A 101 9.85 8.77 -5.52
CA SER A 101 8.67 9.41 -4.94
C SER A 101 8.83 10.92 -4.93
N THR A 102 7.74 11.63 -5.15
CA THR A 102 7.67 13.08 -5.08
C THR A 102 6.44 13.52 -4.32
N ARG A 103 6.58 14.61 -3.59
CA ARG A 103 5.48 15.29 -2.91
C ARG A 103 5.61 16.78 -3.08
N VAL A 104 4.52 17.43 -3.47
CA VAL A 104 4.40 18.88 -3.58
C VAL A 104 3.20 19.32 -2.77
N GLY A 105 3.37 20.31 -1.92
CA GLY A 105 2.28 20.87 -1.13
C GLY A 105 2.35 22.38 -1.04
N ARG A 106 1.18 23.00 -1.02
CA ARG A 106 1.04 24.45 -0.89
C ARG A 106 -0.24 24.82 -0.18
N TYR A 107 -0.15 25.80 0.71
CA TYR A 107 -1.30 26.46 1.29
C TYR A 107 -1.68 27.71 0.48
N PHE A 108 -2.94 27.82 0.14
CA PHE A 108 -3.54 28.95 -0.59
C PHE A 108 -4.41 29.77 0.36
N SER A 109 -3.87 30.89 0.87
CA SER A 109 -4.54 31.70 1.90
C SER A 109 -5.86 32.32 1.43
N LYS A 110 -6.00 32.64 0.15
CA LYS A 110 -7.24 33.23 -0.40
C LYS A 110 -8.44 32.31 -0.29
N ILE A 111 -8.22 31.00 -0.43
CA ILE A 111 -9.26 29.96 -0.39
C ILE A 111 -9.12 29.08 0.86
N LYS A 112 -8.24 29.47 1.79
CA LYS A 112 -7.93 28.74 3.03
C LYS A 112 -7.71 27.24 2.81
N SER A 113 -7.04 26.87 1.73
CA SER A 113 -6.89 25.48 1.32
C SER A 113 -5.43 25.03 1.34
N ASN A 114 -5.20 23.85 1.89
CA ASN A 114 -3.95 23.13 1.78
C ASN A 114 -4.09 22.05 0.71
N ILE A 115 -3.29 22.15 -0.35
CA ILE A 115 -3.29 21.19 -1.46
C ILE A 115 -1.96 20.45 -1.46
N THR A 116 -2.01 19.13 -1.42
CA THR A 116 -0.84 18.25 -1.51
C THR A 116 -1.04 17.28 -2.66
N LEU A 117 -0.03 17.13 -3.50
CA LEU A 117 0.08 16.12 -4.56
C LEU A 117 1.26 15.21 -4.24
N ASN A 118 1.08 13.92 -4.46
CA ASN A 118 2.13 12.92 -4.33
C ASN A 118 2.11 11.99 -5.53
N ALA A 119 3.29 11.55 -5.96
CA ALA A 119 3.43 10.52 -6.96
C ALA A 119 4.59 9.59 -6.57
N THR A 120 4.41 8.30 -6.82
CA THR A 120 5.42 7.27 -6.55
C THR A 120 5.47 6.32 -7.73
N TYR A 121 6.67 6.02 -8.20
CA TYR A 121 6.92 4.99 -9.19
C TYR A 121 7.89 3.96 -8.62
N GLY A 122 7.48 2.69 -8.63
CA GLY A 122 8.27 1.56 -8.19
C GLY A 122 8.51 0.57 -9.34
N LEU A 123 9.73 0.08 -9.43
CA LEU A 123 10.12 -1.00 -10.32
C LEU A 123 10.84 -2.06 -9.48
N GLN A 124 10.39 -3.30 -9.57
CA GLN A 124 10.98 -4.43 -8.89
C GLN A 124 11.25 -5.56 -9.87
N ASP A 125 12.50 -6.02 -9.91
CA ASP A 125 12.93 -7.18 -10.69
C ASP A 125 13.42 -8.26 -9.73
N PHE A 126 12.92 -9.48 -9.87
CA PHE A 126 13.34 -10.64 -9.07
C PHE A 126 13.03 -11.96 -9.79
N GLN A 127 13.59 -13.04 -9.26
CA GLN A 127 13.40 -14.37 -9.80
C GLN A 127 12.59 -15.23 -8.82
N GLN A 128 11.78 -16.12 -9.39
CA GLN A 128 10.97 -17.06 -8.65
C GLN A 128 10.90 -18.40 -9.37
N LEU A 129 10.85 -19.48 -8.60
CA LEU A 129 10.61 -20.82 -9.12
C LEU A 129 9.10 -21.12 -9.14
N LEU A 130 8.59 -21.39 -10.35
CA LEU A 130 7.20 -21.79 -10.58
C LEU A 130 7.22 -23.18 -11.21
N ASN A 131 6.72 -24.20 -10.52
CA ASN A 131 6.68 -25.57 -11.01
C ASN A 131 8.03 -26.02 -11.60
N ASN A 132 9.12 -25.81 -10.85
CA ASN A 132 10.52 -26.08 -11.24
C ASN A 132 11.07 -25.20 -12.39
N ASN A 133 10.34 -24.21 -12.87
CA ASN A 133 10.82 -23.29 -13.89
C ASN A 133 11.24 -21.97 -13.23
N LEU A 134 12.49 -21.58 -13.43
CA LEU A 134 12.97 -20.27 -13.00
C LEU A 134 12.34 -19.19 -13.88
N THR A 135 11.62 -18.26 -13.27
CA THR A 135 10.88 -17.23 -13.97
C THR A 135 11.32 -15.87 -13.47
N ASP A 136 11.71 -14.99 -14.40
CA ASP A 136 11.97 -13.59 -14.11
C ASP A 136 10.64 -12.85 -13.99
N ILE A 137 10.48 -12.13 -12.88
CA ILE A 137 9.29 -11.33 -12.59
C ILE A 137 9.69 -9.87 -12.53
N LYS A 138 8.95 -9.03 -13.23
CA LYS A 138 9.08 -7.59 -13.21
C LYS A 138 7.76 -6.95 -12.81
N ASN A 139 7.76 -6.27 -11.65
CA ASN A 139 6.62 -5.55 -11.13
C ASN A 139 6.83 -4.05 -11.29
N GLN A 140 5.83 -3.36 -11.82
CA GLN A 140 5.79 -1.92 -11.99
C GLN A 140 4.57 -1.38 -11.29
N ASN A 141 4.78 -0.41 -10.39
CA ASN A 141 3.71 0.25 -9.66
C ASN A 141 3.83 1.75 -9.84
N PHE A 142 2.77 2.40 -10.26
CA PHE A 142 2.66 3.85 -10.30
C PHE A 142 1.47 4.28 -9.45
N THR A 143 1.72 5.12 -8.46
CA THR A 143 0.68 5.70 -7.61
C THR A 143 0.71 7.21 -7.72
N ILE A 144 -0.45 7.82 -7.94
CA ILE A 144 -0.64 9.27 -7.85
C ILE A 144 -1.77 9.55 -6.87
N GLY A 145 -1.56 10.53 -6.00
CA GLY A 145 -2.55 10.92 -5.00
C GLY A 145 -2.63 12.43 -4.85
N ASN A 146 -3.77 12.88 -4.38
CA ASN A 146 -3.96 14.27 -3.94
C ASN A 146 -4.68 14.30 -2.59
N LYS A 147 -4.43 15.37 -1.86
CA LYS A 147 -5.17 15.73 -0.66
C LYS A 147 -5.45 17.22 -0.70
N ILE A 148 -6.72 17.57 -0.56
CA ILE A 148 -7.21 18.93 -0.48
C ILE A 148 -7.93 19.07 0.86
N ASP A 149 -7.53 20.03 1.66
CA ASP A 149 -8.11 20.35 2.95
C ASP A 149 -8.45 21.84 2.98
N THR A 150 -9.72 22.19 3.08
CA THR A 150 -10.24 23.53 2.88
C THR A 150 -11.14 23.97 4.03
N ASP A 151 -10.77 25.05 4.71
CA ASP A 151 -11.65 25.75 5.66
C ASP A 151 -12.53 26.75 4.88
N ILE A 152 -13.70 26.28 4.44
CA ILE A 152 -14.66 27.13 3.69
C ILE A 152 -15.11 28.29 4.57
N SER A 153 -15.35 28.01 5.85
CA SER A 153 -15.69 28.98 6.89
C SER A 153 -15.22 28.50 8.25
N ASP A 154 -15.38 29.30 9.30
CA ASP A 154 -14.99 28.94 10.66
C ASP A 154 -15.82 27.76 11.22
N TRP A 155 -16.96 27.46 10.59
CA TRP A 155 -17.86 26.38 10.98
C TRP A 155 -17.92 25.21 9.96
N LEU A 156 -17.21 25.31 8.82
CA LEU A 156 -17.26 24.31 7.73
C LEU A 156 -15.88 24.02 7.18
N ASN A 157 -15.43 22.79 7.35
CA ASN A 157 -14.21 22.24 6.73
C ASN A 157 -14.57 21.10 5.78
N VAL A 158 -13.88 21.03 4.65
CA VAL A 158 -14.00 19.97 3.65
C VAL A 158 -12.62 19.40 3.38
N GLU A 159 -12.51 18.09 3.50
CA GLU A 159 -11.31 17.35 3.14
C GLU A 159 -11.64 16.36 2.01
N TYR A 160 -10.82 16.35 0.97
CA TYR A 160 -10.88 15.36 -0.09
C TYR A 160 -9.50 14.75 -0.33
N GLN A 161 -9.46 13.43 -0.37
CA GLN A 161 -8.25 12.68 -0.71
C GLN A 161 -8.56 11.66 -1.80
N SER A 162 -7.66 11.54 -2.78
CA SER A 162 -7.73 10.44 -3.73
C SER A 162 -6.37 9.78 -3.93
N ASN A 163 -6.39 8.49 -4.20
CA ASN A 163 -5.22 7.70 -4.60
C ASN A 163 -5.60 6.81 -5.78
N TRP A 164 -4.74 6.78 -6.78
CA TRP A 164 -4.86 5.99 -7.99
C TRP A 164 -3.59 5.18 -8.12
N THR A 165 -3.70 3.86 -8.15
CA THR A 165 -2.58 2.94 -8.27
C THR A 165 -2.74 2.12 -9.54
N PHE A 166 -1.68 2.09 -10.34
CA PHE A 166 -1.57 1.32 -11.56
C PHE A 166 -0.47 0.27 -11.34
N SER A 167 -0.84 -1.00 -11.38
CA SER A 167 0.07 -2.12 -11.16
C SER A 167 0.16 -2.96 -12.41
N LYS A 168 1.37 -3.30 -12.81
CA LYS A 168 1.65 -4.10 -13.99
C LYS A 168 2.70 -5.14 -13.65
N ASN A 169 2.36 -6.41 -13.88
CA ASN A 169 3.25 -7.54 -13.66
C ASN A 169 3.61 -8.15 -15.01
N LYS A 170 4.90 -8.40 -15.21
CA LYS A 170 5.43 -9.05 -16.38
C LYS A 170 6.27 -10.24 -15.95
N THR A 171 6.00 -11.39 -16.52
CA THR A 171 6.85 -12.59 -16.46
C THR A 171 7.59 -12.74 -17.78
N GLN A 172 8.58 -13.63 -17.82
CA GLN A 172 9.38 -13.87 -19.01
C GLN A 172 8.53 -14.18 -20.26
N ASN A 173 7.39 -14.86 -20.10
CA ASN A 173 6.55 -15.37 -21.17
C ASN A 173 5.19 -14.66 -21.30
N GLN A 174 4.82 -13.78 -20.35
CA GLN A 174 3.51 -13.15 -20.31
C GLN A 174 3.57 -11.76 -19.71
N GLU A 175 2.90 -10.84 -20.35
CA GLU A 175 2.66 -9.50 -19.83
C GLU A 175 1.18 -9.37 -19.41
N ASN A 176 0.96 -9.20 -18.12
CA ASN A 176 -0.39 -9.08 -17.59
C ASN A 176 -0.96 -7.67 -17.87
N PRO A 177 -2.27 -7.55 -18.07
CA PRO A 177 -2.92 -6.23 -18.17
C PRO A 177 -2.65 -5.40 -16.93
N THR A 178 -2.72 -4.07 -17.07
CA THR A 178 -2.55 -3.16 -15.96
C THR A 178 -3.79 -3.22 -15.06
N ILE A 179 -3.56 -3.44 -13.77
CA ILE A 179 -4.59 -3.38 -12.74
C ILE A 179 -4.68 -1.95 -12.24
N THR A 180 -5.88 -1.40 -12.21
CA THR A 180 -6.13 -0.06 -11.70
C THR A 180 -6.94 -0.12 -10.41
N GLN A 181 -6.42 0.52 -9.35
CA GLN A 181 -7.13 0.69 -8.09
C GLN A 181 -7.32 2.17 -7.81
N GLN A 182 -8.52 2.53 -7.35
CA GLN A 182 -8.86 3.90 -7.01
C GLN A 182 -9.49 3.93 -5.62
N SER A 183 -9.07 4.91 -4.82
CA SER A 183 -9.67 5.22 -3.53
C SER A 183 -9.92 6.72 -3.44
N HIS A 184 -11.13 7.10 -3.06
CA HIS A 184 -11.55 8.48 -2.85
C HIS A 184 -12.17 8.59 -1.48
N VAL A 185 -11.65 9.49 -0.65
CA VAL A 185 -12.19 9.80 0.68
C VAL A 185 -12.64 11.24 0.69
N PHE A 186 -13.88 11.46 1.07
CA PHE A 186 -14.48 12.77 1.25
C PHE A 186 -14.95 12.91 2.70
N ASN A 187 -14.48 13.95 3.39
CA ASN A 187 -14.87 14.27 4.74
C ASN A 187 -15.47 15.68 4.75
N LEU A 188 -16.67 15.80 5.28
CA LEU A 188 -17.34 17.06 5.54
C LEU A 188 -17.46 17.24 7.06
N ASN A 189 -16.86 18.29 7.60
CA ASN A 189 -16.86 18.61 9.03
C ASN A 189 -17.60 19.92 9.25
N ILE A 190 -18.64 19.90 10.09
CA ILE A 190 -19.52 21.02 10.35
C ILE A 190 -19.54 21.31 11.87
N TYR A 191 -19.26 22.56 12.25
CA TYR A 191 -19.21 23.05 13.62
C TYR A 191 -20.25 24.16 13.83
N PRO A 192 -21.57 23.87 13.87
CA PRO A 192 -22.61 24.92 13.91
C PRO A 192 -22.60 25.72 15.21
N ALA A 193 -22.05 25.14 16.27
CA ALA A 193 -21.84 25.81 17.56
C ALA A 193 -20.57 25.25 18.24
N LYS A 194 -20.06 25.95 19.27
CA LYS A 194 -18.85 25.54 20.01
C LYS A 194 -18.95 24.15 20.67
N ASN A 195 -20.15 23.66 20.84
CA ASN A 195 -20.44 22.39 21.52
C ASN A 195 -21.11 21.36 20.61
N GLN A 196 -21.16 21.61 19.31
CA GLN A 196 -21.76 20.70 18.34
C GLN A 196 -20.81 20.43 17.18
N TYR A 197 -20.74 19.18 16.80
CA TYR A 197 -19.94 18.70 15.68
C TYR A 197 -20.73 17.69 14.88
N PHE A 198 -20.73 17.84 13.57
CA PHE A 198 -21.26 16.90 12.62
C PHE A 198 -20.14 16.51 11.64
N ALA A 199 -20.06 15.25 11.30
CA ALA A 199 -19.19 14.78 10.22
C ALA A 199 -19.92 13.81 9.31
N ILE A 200 -19.64 13.95 8.02
CA ILE A 200 -19.96 12.94 7.00
C ILE A 200 -18.64 12.49 6.41
N LYS A 201 -18.36 11.20 6.52
CA LYS A 201 -17.21 10.57 5.85
C LYS A 201 -17.72 9.62 4.79
N SER A 202 -17.30 9.83 3.55
CA SER A 202 -17.62 8.92 2.45
C SER A 202 -16.35 8.41 1.82
N GLU A 203 -16.28 7.09 1.62
CA GLU A 203 -15.16 6.40 0.99
C GLU A 203 -15.66 5.60 -0.21
N TYR A 204 -15.09 5.87 -1.36
CA TYR A 204 -15.30 5.13 -2.60
C TYR A 204 -14.04 4.35 -2.93
N ILE A 205 -14.17 3.05 -3.11
CA ILE A 205 -13.08 2.15 -3.52
C ILE A 205 -13.49 1.44 -4.79
N ASN A 206 -12.60 1.48 -5.78
CA ASN A 206 -12.78 0.80 -7.05
C ASN A 206 -11.51 0.02 -7.37
N ASN A 207 -11.68 -1.26 -7.69
CA ASN A 207 -10.64 -2.13 -8.19
C ASN A 207 -11.06 -2.69 -9.55
N ASP A 208 -10.25 -2.42 -10.56
CA ASP A 208 -10.45 -2.95 -11.92
C ASP A 208 -9.50 -4.13 -12.11
N LEU A 209 -10.03 -5.33 -11.88
CA LEU A 209 -9.29 -6.58 -11.89
C LEU A 209 -9.69 -7.39 -13.11
N PHE A 210 -8.82 -7.44 -14.13
CA PHE A 210 -8.86 -8.30 -15.34
C PHE A 210 -10.24 -8.61 -15.95
N SER A 211 -11.19 -9.12 -15.19
CA SER A 211 -12.51 -9.56 -15.66
C SER A 211 -13.66 -9.00 -14.85
N GLU A 212 -13.39 -8.45 -13.67
CA GLU A 212 -14.43 -7.96 -12.77
C GLU A 212 -14.03 -6.64 -12.15
N ARG A 213 -14.93 -5.67 -12.23
CA ARG A 213 -14.81 -4.38 -11.56
C ARG A 213 -15.58 -4.43 -10.26
N THR A 214 -14.89 -4.16 -9.17
CA THR A 214 -15.53 -4.05 -7.86
C THR A 214 -15.62 -2.59 -7.44
N GLU A 215 -16.81 -2.15 -7.07
CA GLU A 215 -17.06 -0.79 -6.59
C GLU A 215 -17.74 -0.85 -5.22
N ASN A 216 -17.19 -0.12 -4.27
CA ASN A 216 -17.75 -0.05 -2.92
C ASN A 216 -17.82 1.41 -2.47
N ILE A 217 -18.95 1.79 -1.86
CA ILE A 217 -19.16 3.09 -1.27
C ILE A 217 -19.54 2.87 0.18
N PHE A 218 -18.77 3.44 1.09
CA PHE A 218 -19.06 3.48 2.52
C PHE A 218 -19.31 4.92 2.93
N THR A 219 -20.36 5.15 3.71
CA THR A 219 -20.66 6.48 4.20
C THR A 219 -21.05 6.39 5.66
N ASP A 220 -20.36 7.15 6.49
CA ASP A 220 -20.58 7.27 7.91
C ASP A 220 -21.05 8.67 8.26
N PHE A 221 -21.89 8.76 9.26
CA PHE A 221 -22.33 10.01 9.84
C PHE A 221 -22.00 10.02 11.34
N ILE A 222 -21.47 11.13 11.83
CA ILE A 222 -21.13 11.34 13.22
C ILE A 222 -21.79 12.64 13.69
N TYR A 223 -22.43 12.57 14.82
CA TYR A 223 -22.88 13.74 15.56
C TYR A 223 -22.33 13.69 16.97
N ARG A 224 -21.70 14.80 17.43
CA ARG A 224 -21.20 14.95 18.79
C ARG A 224 -21.76 16.21 19.42
N TYR A 225 -22.25 16.06 20.65
CA TYR A 225 -22.66 17.16 21.49
C TYR A 225 -21.85 17.17 22.80
N THR A 226 -21.17 18.30 23.08
CA THR A 226 -20.36 18.47 24.28
C THR A 226 -21.13 19.24 25.33
N PHE A 227 -21.40 18.63 26.46
CA PHE A 227 -21.95 19.30 27.66
C PHE A 227 -20.81 20.07 28.34
N LEU A 228 -20.67 21.37 28.00
CA LEU A 228 -19.52 22.20 28.42
C LEU A 228 -19.33 22.27 29.93
N PHE A 229 -20.43 22.33 30.68
CA PHE A 229 -20.40 22.39 32.16
C PHE A 229 -19.89 21.10 32.78
N TYR A 230 -20.32 19.96 32.28
CA TYR A 230 -19.96 18.64 32.80
C TYR A 230 -18.72 18.06 32.17
N LYS A 231 -18.20 18.65 31.07
CA LYS A 231 -17.11 18.12 30.23
C LYS A 231 -17.39 16.70 29.75
N ILE A 232 -18.64 16.43 29.36
CA ILE A 232 -19.09 15.13 28.85
C ILE A 232 -19.43 15.31 27.39
N ASP A 233 -18.96 14.39 26.57
CA ASP A 233 -19.30 14.26 25.14
C ASP A 233 -20.33 13.15 24.95
N LEU A 234 -21.40 13.47 24.25
CA LEU A 234 -22.35 12.50 23.72
C LEU A 234 -22.10 12.38 22.22
N GLU A 235 -21.71 11.18 21.78
CA GLU A 235 -21.47 10.93 20.39
C GLU A 235 -22.45 9.88 19.85
N PHE A 236 -23.04 10.20 18.72
CA PHE A 236 -23.90 9.31 17.95
C PHE A 236 -23.24 9.05 16.60
N GLN A 237 -22.99 7.78 16.27
CA GLN A 237 -22.38 7.36 15.03
C GLN A 237 -23.30 6.38 14.29
N LEU A 238 -23.54 6.67 13.01
CA LEU A 238 -24.15 5.76 12.05
C LEU A 238 -23.09 5.37 11.03
N SER A 239 -22.74 4.09 11.00
CA SER A 239 -21.76 3.58 10.06
C SER A 239 -22.45 2.87 8.90
N ASN A 240 -21.86 2.96 7.72
CA ASN A 240 -22.34 2.30 6.51
C ASN A 240 -23.81 2.62 6.19
N LEU A 241 -24.14 3.92 6.08
CA LEU A 241 -25.51 4.42 5.85
C LEU A 241 -26.23 3.79 4.65
N PHE A 242 -25.50 3.40 3.61
CA PHE A 242 -26.06 2.78 2.40
C PHE A 242 -26.12 1.27 2.47
N ASN A 243 -25.80 0.67 3.64
CA ASN A 243 -25.84 -0.77 3.88
C ASN A 243 -25.09 -1.58 2.79
N THR A 244 -23.87 -1.17 2.48
CA THR A 244 -23.00 -1.91 1.56
C THR A 244 -22.65 -3.25 2.20
N THR A 245 -23.35 -4.31 1.81
CA THR A 245 -23.23 -5.65 2.43
C THR A 245 -22.25 -6.56 1.70
N ASN A 246 -22.01 -6.30 0.43
CA ASN A 246 -21.14 -7.11 -0.40
C ASN A 246 -19.77 -6.42 -0.55
N PHE A 247 -18.98 -6.47 0.53
CA PHE A 247 -17.58 -6.06 0.45
C PHE A 247 -16.76 -7.22 -0.06
N ARG A 248 -16.21 -7.09 -1.26
CA ARG A 248 -15.29 -8.05 -1.85
C ARG A 248 -13.92 -7.40 -1.95
N THR A 249 -12.96 -7.93 -1.22
CA THR A 249 -11.55 -7.58 -1.36
C THR A 249 -10.89 -8.71 -2.13
N ILE A 250 -10.18 -8.37 -3.20
CA ILE A 250 -9.42 -9.34 -3.97
C ILE A 250 -7.95 -9.00 -3.79
N ASP A 251 -7.22 -9.88 -3.11
CA ASP A 251 -5.78 -9.80 -3.01
C ASP A 251 -5.17 -10.65 -4.13
N ILE A 252 -4.49 -9.98 -5.04
CA ILE A 252 -3.76 -10.64 -6.12
C ILE A 252 -2.32 -10.75 -5.70
N ASN A 253 -1.87 -11.97 -5.49
CA ASN A 253 -0.45 -12.28 -5.49
C ASN A 253 -0.06 -12.88 -6.84
N ASP A 254 1.23 -13.08 -7.08
CA ASP A 254 1.76 -13.56 -8.36
C ASP A 254 1.22 -14.94 -8.79
N PHE A 255 0.43 -15.63 -7.93
CA PHE A 255 0.02 -17.04 -8.11
C PHE A 255 -1.43 -17.34 -7.81
N SER A 256 -2.13 -16.55 -7.02
CA SER A 256 -3.51 -16.84 -6.60
C SER A 256 -4.32 -15.58 -6.40
N ASN A 257 -5.59 -15.66 -6.76
CA ASN A 257 -6.59 -14.68 -6.37
C ASN A 257 -7.21 -15.17 -5.07
N LEU A 258 -7.16 -14.37 -4.01
CA LEU A 258 -7.83 -14.62 -2.74
C LEU A 258 -9.07 -13.71 -2.66
N GLU A 259 -10.25 -14.31 -2.51
CA GLU A 259 -11.52 -13.63 -2.25
C GLU A 259 -11.83 -13.60 -0.76
#